data_0dc67c4ab98f43304604b44859e8cd6d
#
_entry.id   0dc67c4ab98f43304604b44859e8cd6d
#
_cell.length_a   1.000
_cell.length_b   1.000
_cell.length_c   1.000
_cell.angle_alpha   90.00
_cell.angle_beta   90.00
_cell.angle_gamma   90.00
#
_symmetry.space_group_name_H-M   'P 1'
#
loop_
_entity.id
_entity.type
_entity.pdbx_description
1 polymer ?
#
loop_
_entity_poly.entity_id
_entity_poly.type
_entity_poly.pdbx_seq_one_letter_code
_entity_poly.pdbx_strand_id
1 'polypeptide(L)'
;IYSASKASVVSFSEMLRSELAKDDIGVSVLCPHTIDTDIWGSEKHRPSSYGESHEFEVPDRASTAMNPSRVAEIVLEGIRDNRGFIFTDAEGVTTTRIPERMNRIEQDLDWLKGKIG
;
A
#
# COMPACT_ATOMS: atom_id res chain seq x y z
N ILE A 1 10.53 8.31 -7.31
CA ILE A 1 9.42 8.07 -8.25
C ILE A 1 8.50 6.93 -7.77
N TYR A 2 9.03 5.76 -7.40
CA TYR A 2 8.21 4.60 -6.98
C TYR A 2 7.22 4.92 -5.84
N SER A 3 7.71 5.50 -4.74
CA SER A 3 6.84 5.84 -3.59
C SER A 3 5.74 6.85 -3.95
N ALA A 4 6.04 7.81 -4.83
CA ALA A 4 5.05 8.77 -5.31
C ALA A 4 3.96 8.09 -6.15
N SER A 5 4.33 7.16 -7.07
CA SER A 5 3.37 6.41 -7.87
C SER A 5 2.47 5.52 -7.00
N LYS A 6 3.01 4.89 -5.95
CA LYS A 6 2.21 4.08 -5.03
C LYS A 6 1.30 4.92 -4.14
N ALA A 7 1.76 6.09 -3.69
CA ALA A 7 0.92 7.03 -2.95
C ALA A 7 -0.25 7.54 -3.80
N SER A 8 -0.03 7.79 -5.10
CA SER A 8 -1.10 8.23 -6.00
C SER A 8 -2.18 7.15 -6.20
N VAL A 9 -1.82 5.87 -6.24
CA VAL A 9 -2.79 4.76 -6.29
C VAL A 9 -3.68 4.76 -5.05
N VAL A 10 -3.10 4.94 -3.85
CA VAL A 10 -3.85 5.01 -2.60
C VAL A 10 -4.84 6.17 -2.63
N SER A 11 -4.34 7.38 -2.89
CA SER A 11 -5.18 8.59 -2.94
C SER A 11 -6.30 8.50 -3.99
N PHE A 12 -6.00 7.96 -5.17
CA PHE A 12 -7.00 7.72 -6.21
C PHE A 12 -8.08 6.73 -5.75
N SER A 13 -7.68 5.64 -5.09
CA SER A 13 -8.63 4.63 -4.58
C SER A 13 -9.55 5.19 -3.51
N GLU A 14 -9.04 6.04 -2.62
CA GLU A 14 -9.85 6.71 -1.59
C GLU A 14 -10.88 7.67 -2.21
N MET A 15 -10.46 8.48 -3.20
CA MET A 15 -11.35 9.38 -3.92
C MET A 15 -12.42 8.59 -4.68
N LEU A 16 -12.03 7.56 -5.42
CA LEU A 16 -12.94 6.71 -6.17
C LEU A 16 -13.94 6.00 -5.26
N ARG A 17 -13.52 5.53 -4.09
CA ARG A 17 -14.42 4.95 -3.08
C ARG A 17 -15.48 5.95 -2.62
N SER A 18 -15.08 7.20 -2.42
CA SER A 18 -16.01 8.26 -2.02
C SER A 18 -17.02 8.59 -3.14
N GLU A 19 -16.56 8.66 -4.38
CA GLU A 19 -17.41 8.98 -5.53
C GLU A 19 -18.44 7.88 -5.83
N LEU A 20 -18.03 6.63 -5.73
CA LEU A 20 -18.87 5.47 -6.08
C LEU A 20 -19.75 4.98 -4.93
N ALA A 21 -19.58 5.51 -3.73
CA ALA A 21 -20.41 5.13 -2.58
C ALA A 21 -21.91 5.37 -2.82
N LYS A 22 -22.27 6.40 -3.58
CA LYS A 22 -23.65 6.71 -3.98
C LYS A 22 -24.27 5.63 -4.88
N ASP A 23 -23.46 4.87 -5.58
CA ASP A 23 -23.86 3.81 -6.50
C ASP A 23 -23.74 2.42 -5.84
N ASP A 24 -23.51 2.38 -4.51
CA ASP A 24 -23.29 1.17 -3.71
C ASP A 24 -22.11 0.30 -4.20
N ILE A 25 -21.08 0.96 -4.79
CA ILE A 25 -19.88 0.30 -5.28
C ILE A 25 -18.74 0.50 -4.27
N GLY A 26 -18.27 -0.61 -3.70
CA GLY A 26 -17.09 -0.62 -2.84
C GLY A 26 -15.79 -0.55 -3.64
N VAL A 27 -14.82 0.20 -3.11
CA VAL A 27 -13.45 0.25 -3.64
C VAL A 27 -12.48 -0.14 -2.54
N SER A 28 -11.57 -1.04 -2.83
CA SER A 28 -10.54 -1.50 -1.91
C SER A 28 -9.15 -1.26 -2.50
N VAL A 29 -8.20 -0.82 -1.69
CA VAL A 29 -6.79 -0.73 -2.07
C VAL A 29 -5.97 -1.72 -1.26
N LEU A 30 -5.25 -2.59 -1.97
CA LEU A 30 -4.30 -3.50 -1.33
C LEU A 30 -2.99 -2.76 -1.04
N CYS A 31 -2.61 -2.73 0.23
CA CYS A 31 -1.37 -2.16 0.74
C CYS A 31 -0.48 -3.29 1.28
N PRO A 32 0.22 -4.02 0.41
CA PRO A 32 0.97 -5.19 0.82
C PRO A 32 2.29 -4.80 1.48
N HIS A 33 2.72 -5.60 2.44
CA HIS A 33 4.10 -5.62 2.92
C HIS A 33 4.97 -6.45 1.95
N THR A 34 5.90 -7.24 2.45
CA THR A 34 6.73 -8.10 1.60
C THR A 34 5.97 -9.37 1.24
N ILE A 35 5.83 -9.63 -0.05
CA ILE A 35 5.17 -10.82 -0.60
C ILE A 35 6.20 -11.65 -1.34
N ASP A 36 6.15 -12.96 -1.20
CA ASP A 36 7.00 -13.90 -1.92
C ASP A 36 6.60 -13.96 -3.39
N THR A 37 7.25 -13.13 -4.20
CA THR A 37 7.03 -12.98 -5.63
C THR A 37 8.36 -12.86 -6.36
N ASP A 38 8.34 -13.06 -7.67
CA ASP A 38 9.52 -12.91 -8.53
C ASP A 38 9.95 -11.44 -8.78
N ILE A 39 9.53 -10.51 -7.93
CA ILE A 39 9.84 -9.08 -8.10
C ILE A 39 11.36 -8.80 -8.10
N TRP A 40 12.10 -9.56 -7.31
CA TRP A 40 13.56 -9.43 -7.23
C TRP A 40 14.28 -9.97 -8.45
N GLY A 41 13.65 -10.90 -9.19
CA GLY A 41 14.11 -11.43 -10.47
C GLY A 41 13.58 -10.67 -11.68
N SER A 42 12.88 -9.55 -11.49
CA SER A 42 12.19 -8.83 -12.58
C SER A 42 13.14 -8.26 -13.64
N GLU A 43 14.41 -8.01 -13.31
CA GLU A 43 15.41 -7.54 -14.27
C GLU A 43 15.64 -8.52 -15.43
N LYS A 44 15.43 -9.83 -15.25
CA LYS A 44 15.50 -10.84 -16.34
C LYS A 44 14.47 -10.59 -17.45
N HIS A 45 13.39 -9.83 -17.15
CA HIS A 45 12.34 -9.45 -18.09
C HIS A 45 12.54 -8.06 -18.70
N ARG A 46 13.63 -7.38 -18.35
CA ARG A 46 13.94 -6.05 -18.85
C ARG A 46 14.26 -6.11 -20.35
N PRO A 47 13.60 -5.29 -21.19
CA PRO A 47 13.96 -5.19 -22.59
C PRO A 47 15.41 -4.70 -22.77
N SER A 48 16.18 -5.34 -23.64
CA SER A 48 17.58 -4.99 -23.91
C SER A 48 17.79 -3.56 -24.40
N SER A 49 16.74 -2.94 -24.97
CA SER A 49 16.73 -1.53 -25.37
C SER A 49 16.93 -0.52 -24.21
N TYR A 50 16.76 -0.97 -22.97
CA TYR A 50 16.96 -0.13 -21.75
C TYR A 50 18.33 -0.35 -21.08
N GLY A 51 19.27 -0.98 -21.79
CA GLY A 51 20.62 -1.26 -21.30
C GLY A 51 20.74 -2.59 -20.57
N GLU A 52 21.91 -2.80 -19.95
CA GLU A 52 22.19 -4.04 -19.22
C GLU A 52 21.34 -4.16 -17.95
N SER A 53 21.01 -5.41 -17.60
CA SER A 53 20.31 -5.70 -16.33
C SER A 53 21.26 -5.52 -15.14
N HIS A 54 20.71 -5.10 -14.02
CA HIS A 54 21.43 -5.01 -12.76
C HIS A 54 20.91 -6.07 -11.81
N GLU A 55 21.80 -6.82 -11.17
CA GLU A 55 21.41 -7.71 -10.08
C GLU A 55 21.08 -6.89 -8.85
N PHE A 56 19.88 -7.10 -8.29
CA PHE A 56 19.47 -6.53 -7.01
C PHE A 56 19.76 -7.52 -5.90
N GLU A 57 20.36 -7.02 -4.83
CA GLU A 57 20.43 -7.79 -3.59
C GLU A 57 19.02 -8.03 -3.05
N VAL A 58 18.69 -9.30 -2.78
CA VAL A 58 17.43 -9.67 -2.15
C VAL A 58 17.50 -9.26 -0.67
N PRO A 59 16.64 -8.37 -0.18
CA PRO A 59 16.70 -7.95 1.21
C PRO A 59 16.39 -9.10 2.18
N ASP A 60 16.95 -9.08 3.38
CA ASP A 60 16.69 -10.07 4.44
C ASP A 60 15.19 -10.24 4.74
N ARG A 61 14.42 -9.17 4.65
CA ARG A 61 12.96 -9.18 4.81
C ARG A 61 12.22 -10.10 3.82
N ALA A 62 12.87 -10.53 2.74
CA ALA A 62 12.28 -11.51 1.81
C ALA A 62 12.09 -12.88 2.48
N SER A 63 12.89 -13.21 3.51
CA SER A 63 12.77 -14.45 4.27
C SER A 63 11.46 -14.55 5.09
N THR A 64 10.82 -13.42 5.37
CA THR A 64 9.53 -13.33 6.09
C THR A 64 8.36 -12.95 5.16
N ALA A 65 8.57 -13.06 3.85
CA ALA A 65 7.58 -12.71 2.86
C ALA A 65 6.33 -13.60 2.94
N MET A 66 5.15 -12.98 2.87
CA MET A 66 3.88 -13.70 2.89
C MET A 66 3.67 -14.46 1.57
N ASN A 67 3.14 -15.68 1.65
CA ASN A 67 2.77 -16.46 0.48
C ASN A 67 1.66 -15.76 -0.32
N PRO A 68 1.78 -15.64 -1.65
CA PRO A 68 0.77 -14.98 -2.49
C PRO A 68 -0.64 -15.54 -2.36
N SER A 69 -0.80 -16.85 -2.14
CA SER A 69 -2.12 -17.47 -1.93
C SER A 69 -2.78 -16.95 -0.65
N ARG A 70 -1.99 -16.75 0.42
CA ARG A 70 -2.52 -16.19 1.67
C ARG A 70 -2.93 -14.72 1.48
N VAL A 71 -2.17 -13.95 0.71
CA VAL A 71 -2.55 -12.59 0.34
C VAL A 71 -3.87 -12.57 -0.42
N ALA A 72 -4.06 -13.48 -1.37
CA ALA A 72 -5.30 -13.58 -2.14
C ALA A 72 -6.52 -13.87 -1.24
N GLU A 73 -6.40 -14.75 -0.25
CA GLU A 73 -7.44 -15.02 0.74
C GLU A 73 -7.82 -13.74 1.52
N ILE A 74 -6.82 -13.03 2.06
CA ILE A 74 -7.03 -11.78 2.79
C ILE A 74 -7.72 -10.73 1.92
N VAL A 75 -7.32 -10.63 0.65
CA VAL A 75 -7.94 -9.70 -0.31
C VAL A 75 -9.41 -10.04 -0.54
N LEU A 76 -9.74 -11.30 -0.77
CA LEU A 76 -11.12 -11.74 -0.98
C LEU A 76 -12.02 -11.48 0.25
N GLU A 77 -11.48 -11.73 1.45
CA GLU A 77 -12.18 -11.41 2.69
C GLU A 77 -12.38 -9.89 2.83
N GLY A 78 -11.33 -9.10 2.60
CA GLY A 78 -11.40 -7.65 2.68
C GLY A 78 -12.40 -7.03 1.69
N ILE A 79 -12.48 -7.56 0.47
CA ILE A 79 -13.47 -7.14 -0.53
C ILE A 79 -14.90 -7.49 -0.07
N ARG A 80 -15.13 -8.70 0.43
CA ARG A 80 -16.46 -9.13 0.94
C ARG A 80 -16.90 -8.26 2.11
N ASP A 81 -15.97 -7.87 2.96
CA ASP A 81 -16.22 -6.99 4.12
C ASP A 81 -16.24 -5.50 3.74
N ASN A 82 -16.15 -5.16 2.46
CA ASN A 82 -16.11 -3.79 1.94
C ASN A 82 -15.04 -2.91 2.62
N ARG A 83 -13.83 -3.46 2.88
CA ARG A 83 -12.71 -2.71 3.47
C ARG A 83 -12.12 -1.74 2.45
N GLY A 84 -11.89 -0.48 2.85
CA GLY A 84 -11.21 0.52 2.00
C GLY A 84 -9.73 0.21 1.85
N PHE A 85 -9.07 -0.15 2.94
CA PHE A 85 -7.67 -0.58 2.96
C PHE A 85 -7.56 -2.05 3.33
N ILE A 86 -6.76 -2.78 2.58
CA ILE A 86 -6.42 -4.17 2.86
C ILE A 86 -4.91 -4.26 3.08
N PHE A 87 -4.51 -4.48 4.32
CA PHE A 87 -3.11 -4.64 4.70
C PHE A 87 -2.77 -6.13 4.81
N THR A 88 -1.52 -6.48 4.54
CA THR A 88 -1.01 -7.86 4.72
C THR A 88 -0.01 -7.97 5.85
N ASP A 89 0.18 -6.89 6.61
CA ASP A 89 1.04 -6.83 7.78
C ASP A 89 0.26 -6.17 8.92
N ALA A 90 0.12 -6.87 10.04
CA ALA A 90 -0.51 -6.37 11.25
C ALA A 90 0.52 -5.88 12.30
N GLU A 91 1.81 -6.00 11.99
CA GLU A 91 2.91 -5.66 12.89
C GLU A 91 3.93 -4.74 12.20
N GLY A 92 4.79 -4.09 12.97
CA GLY A 92 5.91 -3.33 12.44
C GLY A 92 5.53 -1.99 11.79
N VAL A 93 5.94 -1.79 10.55
CA VAL A 93 5.83 -0.49 9.85
C VAL A 93 4.39 0.00 9.73
N THR A 94 3.45 -0.89 9.44
CA THR A 94 2.04 -0.53 9.24
C THR A 94 1.41 -0.06 10.56
N THR A 95 1.71 -0.74 11.66
CA THR A 95 1.14 -0.42 12.98
C THR A 95 1.76 0.80 13.65
N THR A 96 2.96 1.20 13.24
CA THR A 96 3.65 2.38 13.80
C THR A 96 3.54 3.61 12.92
N ARG A 97 3.91 3.52 11.65
CA ARG A 97 3.99 4.68 10.76
C ARG A 97 2.65 5.29 10.39
N ILE A 98 1.59 4.49 10.28
CA ILE A 98 0.26 5.01 9.97
C ILE A 98 -0.28 5.82 11.14
N PRO A 99 -0.34 5.30 12.38
CA PRO A 99 -0.74 6.10 13.54
C PRO A 99 0.11 7.35 13.76
N GLU A 100 1.44 7.27 13.60
CA GLU A 100 2.32 8.42 13.70
C GLU A 100 2.02 9.51 12.67
N ARG A 101 1.74 9.12 11.43
CA ARG A 101 1.34 10.06 10.38
C ARG A 101 0.00 10.72 10.70
N MET A 102 -0.99 9.95 11.14
CA MET A 102 -2.31 10.46 11.52
C MET A 102 -2.19 11.44 12.67
N ASN A 103 -1.43 11.10 13.71
CA ASN A 103 -1.21 11.98 14.87
C ASN A 103 -0.56 13.32 14.46
N ARG A 104 0.41 13.32 13.55
CA ARG A 104 1.00 14.58 13.04
C ARG A 104 -0.04 15.42 12.31
N ILE A 105 -0.87 14.83 11.48
CA ILE A 105 -1.93 15.54 10.75
C ILE A 105 -2.92 16.15 11.75
N GLU A 106 -3.34 15.42 12.78
CA GLU A 106 -4.24 15.90 13.83
C GLU A 106 -3.63 17.07 14.59
N GLN A 107 -2.35 17.01 14.97
CA GLN A 107 -1.63 18.10 15.62
C GLN A 107 -1.60 19.38 14.76
N ASP A 108 -1.36 19.25 13.46
CA ASP A 108 -1.36 20.38 12.52
C ASP A 108 -2.77 20.99 12.35
N LEU A 109 -3.80 20.16 12.33
CA LEU A 109 -5.19 20.61 12.31
C LEU A 109 -5.58 21.35 13.61
N ASP A 110 -5.15 20.86 14.76
CA ASP A 110 -5.41 21.49 16.05
C ASP A 110 -4.67 22.84 16.19
N TRP A 111 -3.43 22.90 15.68
CA TRP A 111 -2.70 24.17 15.57
C TRP A 111 -3.49 25.19 14.73
N LEU A 112 -4.04 24.77 13.58
CA LEU A 112 -4.86 25.64 12.72
C LEU A 112 -6.11 26.13 13.45
N LYS A 113 -6.84 25.25 14.13
CA LYS A 113 -8.04 25.62 14.93
C LYS A 113 -7.72 26.72 15.94
N GLY A 114 -6.56 26.64 16.61
CA GLY A 114 -6.11 27.68 17.54
C GLY A 114 -5.72 29.00 16.86
N LYS A 115 -5.61 29.06 15.52
CA LYS A 115 -5.32 30.29 14.76
C LYS A 115 -6.56 30.98 14.19
N ILE A 116 -7.61 30.25 13.93
CA ILE A 116 -8.83 30.74 13.27
C ILE A 116 -10.05 30.78 14.17
N GLY A 117 -9.96 30.26 15.40
CA GLY A 117 -10.93 30.38 16.49
C GLY A 117 -10.55 31.52 17.36
#